data_ba6d03d7224f4be1fdbf8400d128c699
#
_entry.id   ba6d03d7224f4be1fdbf8400d128c699
#
_cell.length_a   1.000
_cell.length_b   1.000
_cell.length_c   1.000
_cell.angle_alpha   90.00
_cell.angle_beta   90.00
_cell.angle_gamma   90.00
#
_symmetry.space_group_name_H-M   'P 1'
#
loop_
_entity.id
_entity.type
_entity.pdbx_description
1 polymer ?
#
loop_
_entity_poly.entity_id
_entity_poly.type
_entity_poly.pdbx_seq_one_letter_code
_entity_poly.pdbx_strand_id
1 'polypeptide(L)'
;LPKCCSLPLALEVTFMKFNVTVIGGGMIVADQILPSLQQLQRWGRLGNITICARSKSKLDALGGGFTPTTAPYREVLANCAERNLAIIALPDVLHFDATMAALEAQQHVICVKPLVQKVQQAQIIERAARDRNLFVGVEYHKRFDDRALMARDRYRRGLFGEFKLGTARLFEPWYYRHSNFQNWFTLEEADSFTYIGCHYVDLVHFITGLLPTSISVTGIPEKFPNGNEGWLWTDARVRWSNGAILNVQNALGYPDLGPGSNTQGMTLWTSQGDSGGFLDHNDSYRGLAYCYIEGEKRYSEPSPDYMQRVPDYASHGTRTVGYGFRSIEALVDAAAQVEGGQITLAAIDELGILATPANSAFNELVTEGARLSLANDGREVLLQYGTLPFVHLKSYL
;
A
#
# COMPACT_ATOMS: atom_id res chain seq x y z
N LEU A 1 -14.12 44.02 -34.54
CA LEU A 1 -14.37 42.69 -34.01
C LEU A 1 -13.08 41.86 -34.20
N PRO A 2 -12.37 41.43 -33.14
CA PRO A 2 -11.23 40.58 -33.28
C PRO A 2 -11.71 39.12 -33.52
N LYS A 3 -11.01 38.44 -34.43
CA LYS A 3 -11.22 37.02 -34.78
C LYS A 3 -11.03 36.16 -33.55
N CYS A 4 -12.03 35.35 -33.20
CA CYS A 4 -11.87 34.22 -32.28
C CYS A 4 -10.79 33.30 -32.79
N CYS A 5 -9.66 33.23 -32.06
CA CYS A 5 -8.71 32.10 -32.14
C CYS A 5 -9.44 30.86 -31.68
N SER A 6 -9.69 29.92 -32.59
CA SER A 6 -10.08 28.58 -32.26
C SER A 6 -8.95 27.94 -31.43
N LEU A 7 -9.25 27.58 -30.18
CA LEU A 7 -8.42 26.71 -29.37
C LEU A 7 -8.16 25.40 -30.15
N PRO A 8 -6.94 24.88 -30.18
CA PRO A 8 -6.67 23.60 -30.81
C PRO A 8 -7.50 22.53 -30.07
N LEU A 9 -8.15 21.67 -30.86
CA LEU A 9 -8.80 20.46 -30.38
C LEU A 9 -7.86 19.76 -29.39
N ALA A 10 -8.39 19.43 -28.21
CA ALA A 10 -7.72 18.57 -27.27
C ALA A 10 -7.20 17.34 -28.04
N LEU A 11 -5.90 17.14 -28.05
CA LEU A 11 -5.31 15.88 -28.49
C LEU A 11 -6.02 14.79 -27.70
N GLU A 12 -6.80 13.94 -28.36
CA GLU A 12 -7.27 12.68 -27.78
C GLU A 12 -6.01 11.90 -27.38
N VAL A 13 -5.66 11.96 -26.12
CA VAL A 13 -4.64 11.09 -25.57
C VAL A 13 -5.22 9.68 -25.63
N THR A 14 -4.88 8.95 -26.68
CA THR A 14 -5.23 7.53 -26.81
C THR A 14 -4.50 6.79 -25.71
N PHE A 15 -5.14 6.61 -24.56
CA PHE A 15 -4.59 5.81 -23.48
C PHE A 15 -4.43 4.38 -23.96
N MET A 16 -3.22 3.86 -23.82
CA MET A 16 -2.96 2.44 -24.06
C MET A 16 -3.77 1.61 -23.06
N LYS A 17 -4.58 0.68 -23.55
CA LYS A 17 -5.43 -0.15 -22.69
C LYS A 17 -4.68 -1.42 -22.32
N PHE A 18 -4.21 -1.52 -21.10
CA PHE A 18 -3.67 -2.77 -20.59
C PHE A 18 -4.76 -3.82 -20.37
N ASN A 19 -4.45 -5.07 -20.69
CA ASN A 19 -5.05 -6.20 -20.01
C ASN A 19 -4.36 -6.38 -18.66
N VAL A 20 -5.10 -6.77 -17.63
CA VAL A 20 -4.59 -6.87 -16.27
C VAL A 20 -4.64 -8.30 -15.79
N THR A 21 -3.53 -8.80 -15.28
CA THR A 21 -3.45 -10.09 -14.58
C THR A 21 -3.23 -9.86 -13.10
N VAL A 22 -4.24 -10.17 -12.28
CA VAL A 22 -4.13 -10.11 -10.81
C VAL A 22 -3.68 -11.48 -10.30
N ILE A 23 -2.58 -11.52 -9.57
CA ILE A 23 -2.03 -12.72 -8.93
C ILE A 23 -2.37 -12.68 -7.45
N GLY A 24 -3.37 -13.46 -7.07
CA GLY A 24 -3.98 -13.50 -5.75
C GLY A 24 -5.49 -13.31 -5.81
N GLY A 25 -6.21 -13.76 -4.78
CA GLY A 25 -7.67 -13.65 -4.67
C GLY A 25 -8.08 -13.44 -3.20
N GLY A 26 -7.26 -12.67 -2.44
CA GLY A 26 -7.49 -12.36 -1.04
C GLY A 26 -8.39 -11.14 -0.82
N MET A 27 -8.52 -10.71 0.45
CA MET A 27 -9.36 -9.59 0.87
C MET A 27 -9.05 -8.30 0.11
N ILE A 28 -7.78 -7.93 -0.03
CA ILE A 28 -7.40 -6.69 -0.73
C ILE A 28 -7.83 -6.69 -2.21
N VAL A 29 -7.90 -7.88 -2.84
CA VAL A 29 -8.44 -8.01 -4.21
C VAL A 29 -9.93 -7.76 -4.21
N ALA A 30 -10.68 -8.32 -3.26
CA ALA A 30 -12.12 -8.14 -3.14
C ALA A 30 -12.51 -6.70 -2.80
N ASP A 31 -11.80 -6.10 -1.84
CA ASP A 31 -12.20 -4.84 -1.23
C ASP A 31 -11.73 -3.61 -2.01
N GLN A 32 -10.56 -3.67 -2.63
CA GLN A 32 -9.92 -2.53 -3.28
C GLN A 32 -9.57 -2.75 -4.75
N ILE A 33 -8.78 -3.79 -5.06
CA ILE A 33 -8.16 -3.94 -6.40
C ILE A 33 -9.25 -4.19 -7.46
N LEU A 34 -10.05 -5.25 -7.32
CA LEU A 34 -11.06 -5.61 -8.31
C LEU A 34 -12.11 -4.51 -8.53
N PRO A 35 -12.71 -3.89 -7.48
CA PRO A 35 -13.64 -2.78 -7.69
C PRO A 35 -13.02 -1.59 -8.44
N SER A 36 -11.74 -1.29 -8.18
CA SER A 36 -11.00 -0.23 -8.86
C SER A 36 -10.76 -0.55 -10.33
N LEU A 37 -10.28 -1.76 -10.62
CA LEU A 37 -10.03 -2.21 -11.99
C LEU A 37 -11.33 -2.25 -12.82
N GLN A 38 -12.42 -2.75 -12.25
CA GLN A 38 -13.74 -2.76 -12.91
C GLN A 38 -14.23 -1.35 -13.23
N GLN A 39 -13.97 -0.37 -12.36
CA GLN A 39 -14.30 1.01 -12.63
C GLN A 39 -13.46 1.59 -13.77
N LEU A 40 -12.15 1.37 -13.77
CA LEU A 40 -11.25 1.78 -14.85
C LEU A 40 -11.62 1.09 -16.17
N GLN A 41 -12.04 -0.17 -16.13
CA GLN A 41 -12.52 -0.90 -17.31
C GLN A 41 -13.82 -0.28 -17.86
N ARG A 42 -14.80 0.06 -16.99
CA ARG A 42 -16.01 0.77 -17.41
C ARG A 42 -15.71 2.13 -18.03
N TRP A 43 -14.66 2.81 -17.58
CA TRP A 43 -14.21 4.08 -18.17
C TRP A 43 -13.39 3.88 -19.46
N GLY A 44 -13.24 2.65 -19.93
CA GLY A 44 -12.52 2.33 -21.15
C GLY A 44 -10.99 2.46 -21.04
N ARG A 45 -10.44 2.53 -19.83
CA ARG A 45 -9.00 2.69 -19.55
C ARG A 45 -8.26 1.36 -19.44
N LEU A 46 -8.98 0.26 -19.19
CA LEU A 46 -8.45 -1.11 -19.15
C LEU A 46 -9.18 -2.03 -20.11
N GLY A 47 -8.48 -3.06 -20.56
CA GLY A 47 -9.01 -4.19 -21.30
C GLY A 47 -9.54 -5.29 -20.37
N ASN A 48 -9.17 -6.55 -20.66
CA ASN A 48 -9.61 -7.71 -19.91
C ASN A 48 -8.91 -7.77 -18.55
N ILE A 49 -9.66 -8.22 -17.53
CA ILE A 49 -9.15 -8.51 -16.19
C ILE A 49 -9.12 -10.02 -16.02
N THR A 50 -7.96 -10.59 -15.72
CA THR A 50 -7.78 -11.99 -15.34
C THR A 50 -7.36 -12.08 -13.88
N ILE A 51 -7.98 -12.95 -13.10
CA ILE A 51 -7.58 -13.18 -11.70
C ILE A 51 -7.12 -14.63 -11.56
N CYS A 52 -5.86 -14.77 -11.14
CA CYS A 52 -5.19 -16.04 -10.92
C CYS A 52 -5.09 -16.32 -9.41
N ALA A 53 -5.76 -17.38 -8.94
CA ALA A 53 -5.68 -17.78 -7.52
C ALA A 53 -5.80 -19.31 -7.39
N ARG A 54 -5.15 -19.88 -6.39
CA ARG A 54 -5.12 -21.35 -6.16
C ARG A 54 -6.48 -21.96 -5.84
N SER A 55 -7.40 -21.19 -5.26
CA SER A 55 -8.71 -21.68 -4.79
C SER A 55 -9.82 -21.19 -5.69
N LYS A 56 -10.52 -22.14 -6.33
CA LYS A 56 -11.72 -21.84 -7.12
C LYS A 56 -12.81 -21.17 -6.28
N SER A 57 -13.03 -21.63 -5.04
CA SER A 57 -14.05 -21.03 -4.17
C SER A 57 -13.77 -19.56 -3.82
N LYS A 58 -12.50 -19.17 -3.71
CA LYS A 58 -12.13 -17.75 -3.53
C LYS A 58 -12.41 -16.94 -4.79
N LEU A 59 -12.14 -17.49 -5.97
CA LEU A 59 -12.48 -16.83 -7.24
C LEU A 59 -13.98 -16.66 -7.39
N ASP A 60 -14.76 -17.71 -7.08
CA ASP A 60 -16.22 -17.65 -7.13
C ASP A 60 -16.80 -16.59 -6.16
N ALA A 61 -16.19 -16.43 -4.98
CA ALA A 61 -16.60 -15.44 -3.99
C ALA A 61 -16.34 -13.97 -4.42
N LEU A 62 -15.42 -13.72 -5.36
CA LEU A 62 -15.17 -12.38 -5.89
C LEU A 62 -16.30 -11.90 -6.82
N GLY A 63 -17.20 -12.77 -7.23
CA GLY A 63 -18.29 -12.43 -8.15
C GLY A 63 -17.86 -12.52 -9.63
N GLY A 64 -18.28 -11.55 -10.43
CA GLY A 64 -18.06 -11.55 -11.89
C GLY A 64 -17.28 -10.35 -12.41
N GLY A 65 -17.21 -10.23 -13.74
CA GLY A 65 -16.56 -9.10 -14.42
C GLY A 65 -15.05 -9.30 -14.62
N PHE A 66 -14.57 -10.53 -14.54
CA PHE A 66 -13.18 -10.92 -14.81
C PHE A 66 -13.12 -12.37 -15.32
N THR A 67 -11.98 -12.77 -15.86
CA THR A 67 -11.67 -14.16 -16.24
C THR A 67 -10.99 -14.86 -15.06
N PRO A 68 -11.62 -15.86 -14.41
CA PRO A 68 -10.98 -16.60 -13.33
C PRO A 68 -10.07 -17.70 -13.86
N THR A 69 -8.93 -17.93 -13.18
CA THR A 69 -8.06 -19.07 -13.47
C THR A 69 -7.40 -19.62 -12.22
N THR A 70 -7.29 -20.95 -12.12
CA THR A 70 -6.54 -21.65 -11.07
C THR A 70 -5.20 -22.19 -11.57
N ALA A 71 -4.82 -21.89 -12.81
CA ALA A 71 -3.51 -22.25 -13.34
C ALA A 71 -2.38 -21.58 -12.52
N PRO A 72 -1.19 -22.18 -12.45
CA PRO A 72 -0.02 -21.54 -11.83
C PRO A 72 0.24 -20.17 -12.45
N TYR A 73 0.49 -19.15 -11.63
CA TYR A 73 0.65 -17.78 -12.14
C TYR A 73 1.78 -17.63 -13.17
N ARG A 74 2.84 -18.46 -13.08
CA ARG A 74 3.93 -18.46 -14.07
C ARG A 74 3.46 -18.87 -15.46
N GLU A 75 2.54 -19.84 -15.54
CA GLU A 75 1.92 -20.25 -16.81
C GLU A 75 0.99 -19.17 -17.35
N VAL A 76 0.23 -18.51 -16.47
CA VAL A 76 -0.66 -17.41 -16.86
C VAL A 76 0.17 -16.24 -17.41
N LEU A 77 1.25 -15.87 -16.74
CA LEU A 77 2.14 -14.79 -17.17
C LEU A 77 2.85 -15.12 -18.50
N ALA A 78 3.29 -16.37 -18.69
CA ALA A 78 3.94 -16.79 -19.92
C ALA A 78 3.02 -16.71 -21.16
N ASN A 79 1.71 -16.74 -20.93
CA ASN A 79 0.70 -16.62 -21.99
C ASN A 79 0.12 -15.19 -22.12
N CYS A 80 0.59 -14.23 -21.32
CA CYS A 80 0.21 -12.83 -21.49
C CYS A 80 0.86 -12.22 -22.72
N ALA A 81 0.13 -11.30 -23.37
CA ALA A 81 0.75 -10.45 -24.38
C ALA A 81 1.84 -9.60 -23.72
N GLU A 82 2.88 -9.25 -24.48
CA GLU A 82 3.93 -8.35 -24.00
C GLU A 82 3.35 -7.01 -23.53
N ARG A 83 4.03 -6.38 -22.58
CA ARG A 83 3.74 -5.02 -22.14
C ARG A 83 2.30 -4.80 -21.62
N ASN A 84 1.81 -5.73 -20.83
CA ASN A 84 0.59 -5.58 -20.05
C ASN A 84 0.90 -5.28 -18.56
N LEU A 85 -0.09 -5.40 -17.69
CA LEU A 85 0.01 -5.07 -16.27
C LEU A 85 -0.26 -6.31 -15.41
N ALA A 86 0.66 -6.66 -14.54
CA ALA A 86 0.47 -7.64 -13.48
C ALA A 86 0.28 -6.95 -12.13
N ILE A 87 -0.68 -7.42 -11.33
CA ILE A 87 -0.89 -6.95 -9.95
C ILE A 87 -0.62 -8.10 -9.00
N ILE A 88 0.38 -7.93 -8.13
CA ILE A 88 0.80 -8.94 -7.16
C ILE A 88 0.08 -8.67 -5.83
N ALA A 89 -0.81 -9.58 -5.43
CA ALA A 89 -1.63 -9.49 -4.22
C ALA A 89 -1.61 -10.83 -3.45
N LEU A 90 -0.41 -11.24 -3.09
CA LEU A 90 -0.06 -12.49 -2.41
C LEU A 90 0.37 -12.22 -0.95
N PRO A 91 0.60 -13.24 -0.10
CA PRO A 91 1.40 -13.10 1.11
C PRO A 91 2.80 -12.54 0.83
N ASP A 92 3.31 -11.69 1.72
CA ASP A 92 4.53 -10.89 1.55
C ASP A 92 5.76 -11.72 1.12
N VAL A 93 5.91 -12.91 1.69
CA VAL A 93 7.02 -13.86 1.37
C VAL A 93 7.05 -14.30 -0.10
N LEU A 94 5.93 -14.19 -0.82
CA LEU A 94 5.81 -14.61 -2.21
C LEU A 94 5.94 -13.45 -3.20
N HIS A 95 6.06 -12.21 -2.73
CA HIS A 95 6.08 -11.02 -3.57
C HIS A 95 7.29 -10.99 -4.51
N PHE A 96 8.48 -11.34 -3.98
CA PHE A 96 9.71 -11.30 -4.78
C PHE A 96 9.64 -12.19 -6.02
N ASP A 97 9.32 -13.46 -5.82
CA ASP A 97 9.27 -14.45 -6.91
C ASP A 97 8.19 -14.11 -7.94
N ALA A 98 7.03 -13.62 -7.48
CA ALA A 98 5.93 -13.27 -8.38
C ALA A 98 6.22 -11.98 -9.16
N THR A 99 6.83 -10.98 -8.52
CA THR A 99 7.25 -9.73 -9.17
C THR A 99 8.33 -10.00 -10.22
N MET A 100 9.35 -10.80 -9.89
CA MET A 100 10.39 -11.16 -10.85
C MET A 100 9.83 -11.94 -12.03
N ALA A 101 8.93 -12.89 -11.81
CA ALA A 101 8.27 -13.64 -12.89
C ALA A 101 7.44 -12.72 -13.81
N ALA A 102 6.77 -11.71 -13.25
CA ALA A 102 6.04 -10.73 -14.05
C ALA A 102 6.98 -9.86 -14.90
N LEU A 103 8.10 -9.40 -14.34
CA LEU A 103 9.12 -8.64 -15.07
C LEU A 103 9.78 -9.47 -16.18
N GLU A 104 10.07 -10.75 -15.91
CA GLU A 104 10.59 -11.70 -16.91
C GLU A 104 9.61 -11.90 -18.06
N ALA A 105 8.30 -11.91 -17.76
CA ALA A 105 7.22 -11.95 -18.74
C ALA A 105 6.89 -10.58 -19.37
N GLN A 106 7.79 -9.58 -19.26
CA GLN A 106 7.64 -8.23 -19.82
C GLN A 106 6.40 -7.48 -19.37
N GLN A 107 5.94 -7.70 -18.12
CA GLN A 107 4.78 -7.00 -17.55
C GLN A 107 5.22 -5.80 -16.72
N HIS A 108 4.51 -4.66 -16.80
CA HIS A 108 4.52 -3.68 -15.72
C HIS A 108 3.94 -4.30 -14.47
N VAL A 109 4.34 -3.83 -13.29
CA VAL A 109 3.93 -4.45 -12.02
C VAL A 109 3.36 -3.42 -11.06
N ILE A 110 2.25 -3.76 -10.42
CA ILE A 110 1.80 -3.17 -9.17
C ILE A 110 1.88 -4.24 -8.10
N CYS A 111 2.65 -4.01 -7.05
CA CYS A 111 2.74 -4.93 -5.92
C CYS A 111 2.08 -4.30 -4.69
N VAL A 112 1.27 -5.07 -3.95
CA VAL A 112 0.78 -4.60 -2.66
C VAL A 112 1.94 -4.47 -1.67
N LYS A 113 1.77 -3.66 -0.65
CA LYS A 113 2.82 -3.42 0.37
C LYS A 113 2.95 -4.60 1.36
N PRO A 114 4.15 -4.81 1.92
CA PRO A 114 5.44 -4.26 1.49
C PRO A 114 5.82 -4.82 0.11
N LEU A 115 6.70 -4.14 -0.62
CA LEU A 115 7.15 -4.68 -1.91
C LEU A 115 7.76 -6.07 -1.73
N VAL A 116 8.71 -6.16 -0.80
CA VAL A 116 9.38 -7.40 -0.40
C VAL A 116 9.80 -7.31 1.07
N GLN A 117 10.33 -8.39 1.60
CA GLN A 117 10.77 -8.46 3.00
C GLN A 117 12.24 -8.08 3.23
N LYS A 118 13.03 -7.93 2.16
CA LYS A 118 14.47 -7.64 2.23
C LYS A 118 14.83 -6.54 1.24
N VAL A 119 15.61 -5.58 1.70
CA VAL A 119 16.03 -4.44 0.86
C VAL A 119 16.84 -4.88 -0.36
N GLN A 120 17.65 -5.93 -0.26
CA GLN A 120 18.39 -6.46 -1.41
C GLN A 120 17.46 -7.00 -2.50
N GLN A 121 16.32 -7.59 -2.12
CA GLN A 121 15.29 -8.03 -3.09
C GLN A 121 14.66 -6.82 -3.81
N ALA A 122 14.38 -5.73 -3.09
CA ALA A 122 13.89 -4.49 -3.69
C ALA A 122 14.90 -3.92 -4.72
N GLN A 123 16.21 -3.93 -4.40
CA GLN A 123 17.26 -3.50 -5.32
C GLN A 123 17.37 -4.39 -6.57
N ILE A 124 17.14 -5.70 -6.43
CA ILE A 124 17.11 -6.63 -7.58
C ILE A 124 15.93 -6.32 -8.48
N ILE A 125 14.74 -6.11 -7.90
CA ILE A 125 13.53 -5.70 -8.64
C ILE A 125 13.74 -4.37 -9.34
N GLU A 126 14.31 -3.37 -8.66
CA GLU A 126 14.61 -2.07 -9.25
C GLU A 126 15.47 -2.20 -10.51
N ARG A 127 16.58 -2.93 -10.41
CA ARG A 127 17.46 -3.17 -11.56
C ARG A 127 16.72 -3.88 -12.70
N ALA A 128 16.03 -4.98 -12.37
CA ALA A 128 15.30 -5.75 -13.37
C ALA A 128 14.23 -4.93 -14.10
N ALA A 129 13.55 -4.02 -13.38
CA ALA A 129 12.56 -3.10 -13.94
C ALA A 129 13.21 -2.05 -14.85
N ARG A 130 14.31 -1.42 -14.42
CA ARG A 130 15.05 -0.41 -15.21
C ARG A 130 15.64 -1.01 -16.49
N ASP A 131 16.26 -2.18 -16.40
CA ASP A 131 16.88 -2.87 -17.54
C ASP A 131 15.87 -3.18 -18.65
N ARG A 132 14.58 -3.32 -18.29
CA ARG A 132 13.48 -3.63 -19.21
C ARG A 132 12.60 -2.44 -19.54
N ASN A 133 12.86 -1.28 -18.93
CA ASN A 133 11.99 -0.10 -18.96
C ASN A 133 10.53 -0.46 -18.58
N LEU A 134 10.36 -1.20 -17.47
CA LEU A 134 9.07 -1.59 -16.94
C LEU A 134 8.79 -0.82 -15.64
N PHE A 135 7.57 -0.33 -15.48
CA PHE A 135 7.13 0.30 -14.24
C PHE A 135 6.89 -0.74 -13.17
N VAL A 136 7.40 -0.49 -11.95
CA VAL A 136 7.03 -1.22 -10.73
C VAL A 136 6.56 -0.20 -9.71
N GLY A 137 5.29 -0.30 -9.32
CA GLY A 137 4.68 0.52 -8.28
C GLY A 137 4.34 -0.30 -7.05
N VAL A 138 4.48 0.31 -5.87
CA VAL A 138 4.11 -0.30 -4.58
C VAL A 138 2.85 0.38 -4.07
N GLU A 139 1.85 -0.42 -3.69
CA GLU A 139 0.53 0.10 -3.32
C GLU A 139 0.54 0.60 -1.87
N TYR A 140 1.08 1.81 -1.64
CA TYR A 140 0.96 2.59 -0.40
C TYR A 140 -0.19 3.60 -0.52
N HIS A 141 -1.42 3.13 -0.44
CA HIS A 141 -2.64 3.89 -0.72
C HIS A 141 -2.80 5.17 0.10
N LYS A 142 -2.30 5.24 1.34
CA LYS A 142 -2.42 6.44 2.19
C LYS A 142 -1.74 7.68 1.59
N ARG A 143 -0.78 7.52 0.67
CA ARG A 143 -0.18 8.64 -0.09
C ARG A 143 -1.21 9.39 -0.93
N PHE A 144 -2.32 8.76 -1.31
CA PHE A 144 -3.37 9.29 -2.18
C PHE A 144 -4.58 9.85 -1.43
N ASP A 145 -4.53 9.95 -0.09
CA ASP A 145 -5.43 10.82 0.65
C ASP A 145 -5.11 12.27 0.29
N ASP A 146 -6.10 13.04 -0.18
CA ASP A 146 -5.91 14.44 -0.58
C ASP A 146 -5.30 15.27 0.55
N ARG A 147 -5.65 14.95 1.79
CA ARG A 147 -5.07 15.61 2.98
C ARG A 147 -3.60 15.26 3.18
N ALA A 148 -3.18 14.04 2.87
CA ALA A 148 -1.78 13.64 2.90
C ALA A 148 -0.96 14.38 1.82
N LEU A 149 -1.51 14.51 0.61
CA LEU A 149 -0.91 15.31 -0.48
C LEU A 149 -0.78 16.78 -0.09
N MET A 150 -1.83 17.37 0.50
CA MET A 150 -1.82 18.75 0.99
C MET A 150 -0.82 18.93 2.14
N ALA A 151 -0.74 17.97 3.07
CA ALA A 151 0.21 18.01 4.17
C ALA A 151 1.66 17.94 3.67
N ARG A 152 1.94 17.05 2.68
CA ARG A 152 3.23 16.96 2.01
C ARG A 152 3.65 18.29 1.40
N ASP A 153 2.78 18.92 0.59
CA ASP A 153 3.08 20.23 -0.02
C ASP A 153 3.43 21.27 1.05
N ARG A 154 2.59 21.40 2.07
CA ARG A 154 2.78 22.40 3.12
C ARG A 154 4.02 22.12 3.99
N TYR A 155 4.27 20.86 4.36
CA TYR A 155 5.43 20.49 5.14
C TYR A 155 6.72 20.80 4.38
N ARG A 156 6.79 20.42 3.11
CA ARG A 156 7.96 20.63 2.27
C ARG A 156 8.23 22.11 1.94
N ARG A 157 7.22 22.94 2.07
CA ARG A 157 7.37 24.42 2.03
C ARG A 157 7.75 25.02 3.38
N GLY A 158 7.96 24.22 4.42
CA GLY A 158 8.39 24.67 5.75
C GLY A 158 7.28 25.26 6.62
N LEU A 159 5.99 25.14 6.24
CA LEU A 159 4.90 25.81 6.94
C LEU A 159 4.56 25.18 8.30
N PHE A 160 4.94 23.92 8.54
CA PHE A 160 4.74 23.25 9.82
C PHE A 160 5.93 23.39 10.78
N GLY A 161 7.12 23.77 10.27
CA GLY A 161 8.37 23.59 10.99
C GLY A 161 8.85 22.12 10.95
N GLU A 162 9.73 21.74 11.87
CA GLU A 162 10.35 20.42 11.89
C GLU A 162 9.56 19.42 12.71
N PHE A 163 9.32 18.23 12.20
CA PHE A 163 8.76 17.09 12.94
C PHE A 163 9.67 16.75 14.14
N LYS A 164 9.08 16.54 15.31
CA LYS A 164 9.78 16.23 16.57
C LYS A 164 9.29 14.95 17.22
N LEU A 165 7.99 14.80 17.40
CA LEU A 165 7.39 13.65 18.08
C LEU A 165 6.07 13.27 17.43
N GLY A 166 5.81 11.97 17.30
CA GLY A 166 4.56 11.48 16.76
C GLY A 166 4.12 10.16 17.36
N THR A 167 2.85 9.88 17.18
CA THR A 167 2.24 8.59 17.47
C THR A 167 1.40 8.16 16.29
N ALA A 168 1.36 6.85 16.04
CA ALA A 168 0.46 6.25 15.07
C ALA A 168 -0.11 4.95 15.65
N ARG A 169 -1.31 4.60 15.23
CA ARG A 169 -1.92 3.30 15.54
C ARG A 169 -2.70 2.79 14.36
N LEU A 170 -2.72 1.46 14.21
CA LEU A 170 -3.60 0.76 13.31
C LEU A 170 -3.88 -0.62 13.89
N PHE A 171 -5.13 -0.84 14.29
CA PHE A 171 -5.60 -2.11 14.84
C PHE A 171 -6.66 -2.67 13.91
N GLU A 172 -6.32 -3.79 13.28
CA GLU A 172 -7.21 -4.53 12.39
C GLU A 172 -8.13 -5.48 13.15
N PRO A 173 -9.29 -5.83 12.60
CA PRO A 173 -10.32 -6.58 13.32
C PRO A 173 -9.93 -8.03 13.65
N TRP A 174 -10.58 -8.58 14.68
CA TRP A 174 -10.40 -9.97 15.13
C TRP A 174 -10.66 -11.01 14.04
N TYR A 175 -11.59 -10.77 13.09
CA TYR A 175 -11.91 -11.74 12.06
C TYR A 175 -10.70 -12.03 11.14
N TYR A 176 -9.68 -11.16 11.06
CA TYR A 176 -8.44 -11.45 10.35
C TYR A 176 -7.76 -12.70 10.86
N ARG A 177 -7.87 -12.99 12.18
CA ARG A 177 -7.31 -14.19 12.80
C ARG A 177 -7.98 -15.48 12.31
N HIS A 178 -9.23 -15.41 11.83
CA HIS A 178 -9.98 -16.52 11.26
C HIS A 178 -9.86 -16.63 9.73
N SER A 179 -9.15 -15.69 9.12
CA SER A 179 -8.93 -15.65 7.68
C SER A 179 -7.72 -16.48 7.25
N ASN A 180 -7.27 -16.30 6.01
CA ASN A 180 -6.05 -16.94 5.51
C ASN A 180 -4.76 -16.46 6.21
N PHE A 181 -4.80 -15.40 7.02
CA PHE A 181 -3.66 -14.92 7.80
C PHE A 181 -3.06 -16.02 8.65
N GLN A 182 -3.88 -16.81 9.34
CA GLN A 182 -3.43 -17.92 10.17
C GLN A 182 -2.52 -18.93 9.47
N ASN A 183 -2.47 -18.95 8.15
CA ASN A 183 -1.68 -19.91 7.37
C ASN A 183 -0.29 -19.38 6.97
N TRP A 184 -0.03 -18.07 7.08
CA TRP A 184 1.24 -17.48 6.66
C TRP A 184 1.77 -16.41 7.62
N PHE A 185 0.97 -15.94 8.56
CA PHE A 185 1.40 -14.94 9.54
C PHE A 185 2.00 -15.67 10.75
N THR A 186 3.26 -16.05 10.63
CA THR A 186 4.00 -16.79 11.65
C THR A 186 5.04 -15.90 12.32
N LEU A 187 5.64 -16.35 13.44
CA LEU A 187 6.69 -15.62 14.15
C LEU A 187 7.92 -15.33 13.27
N GLU A 188 8.18 -16.19 12.28
CA GLU A 188 9.33 -16.04 11.38
C GLU A 188 9.00 -15.19 10.13
N GLU A 189 7.76 -15.20 9.67
CA GLU A 189 7.43 -14.67 8.34
C GLU A 189 6.76 -13.30 8.36
N ALA A 190 6.00 -12.98 9.42
CA ALA A 190 5.25 -11.72 9.48
C ALA A 190 5.03 -11.24 10.92
N ASP A 191 4.76 -9.96 11.06
CA ASP A 191 4.37 -9.31 12.32
C ASP A 191 3.41 -8.15 12.04
N SER A 192 2.64 -7.73 13.05
CA SER A 192 1.63 -6.69 12.85
C SER A 192 2.25 -5.31 12.55
N PHE A 193 3.47 -5.02 12.99
CA PHE A 193 4.12 -3.77 12.62
C PHE A 193 4.49 -3.74 11.13
N THR A 194 5.22 -4.75 10.63
CA THR A 194 5.61 -4.80 9.21
C THR A 194 4.40 -4.90 8.28
N TYR A 195 3.39 -5.66 8.67
CA TYR A 195 2.20 -5.83 7.85
C TYR A 195 1.32 -4.57 7.75
N ILE A 196 1.10 -3.87 8.86
CA ILE A 196 0.19 -2.71 8.92
C ILE A 196 0.84 -1.40 9.35
N GLY A 197 1.84 -1.43 10.24
CA GLY A 197 2.54 -0.23 10.71
C GLY A 197 3.36 0.47 9.63
N CYS A 198 3.83 -0.27 8.63
CA CYS A 198 4.56 0.25 7.48
C CYS A 198 3.80 1.38 6.75
N HIS A 199 2.47 1.37 6.74
CA HIS A 199 1.66 2.45 6.16
C HIS A 199 1.93 3.82 6.78
N TYR A 200 2.13 3.89 8.10
CA TYR A 200 2.40 5.15 8.77
C TYR A 200 3.87 5.55 8.72
N VAL A 201 4.78 4.59 8.68
CA VAL A 201 6.20 4.87 8.40
C VAL A 201 6.35 5.48 7.00
N ASP A 202 5.71 4.86 6.02
CA ASP A 202 5.68 5.38 4.65
C ASP A 202 5.04 6.78 4.58
N LEU A 203 3.91 6.99 5.26
CA LEU A 203 3.20 8.27 5.26
C LEU A 203 4.03 9.40 5.88
N VAL A 204 4.74 9.13 6.99
CA VAL A 204 5.66 10.13 7.59
C VAL A 204 6.78 10.48 6.63
N HIS A 205 7.44 9.50 6.01
CA HIS A 205 8.44 9.77 4.97
C HIS A 205 7.84 10.56 3.81
N PHE A 206 6.69 10.15 3.31
CA PHE A 206 6.01 10.81 2.20
C PHE A 206 5.77 12.29 2.47
N ILE A 207 5.26 12.62 3.66
CA ILE A 207 4.98 14.00 4.06
C ILE A 207 6.28 14.77 4.29
N THR A 208 7.19 14.23 5.08
CA THR A 208 8.34 14.97 5.62
C THR A 208 9.60 14.91 4.75
N GLY A 209 9.79 13.81 4.02
CA GLY A 209 11.04 13.50 3.31
C GLY A 209 12.15 12.94 4.22
N LEU A 210 11.90 12.83 5.52
CA LEU A 210 12.86 12.26 6.46
C LEU A 210 13.00 10.75 6.23
N LEU A 211 14.18 10.21 6.50
CA LEU A 211 14.45 8.78 6.46
C LEU A 211 14.51 8.23 7.90
N PRO A 212 13.94 7.05 8.16
CA PRO A 212 14.13 6.35 9.43
C PRO A 212 15.60 5.93 9.59
N THR A 213 16.15 6.08 10.80
CA THR A 213 17.57 5.78 11.10
C THR A 213 17.75 4.64 12.07
N SER A 214 16.77 4.38 12.90
CA SER A 214 16.74 3.20 13.77
C SER A 214 15.33 2.81 14.13
N ILE A 215 15.17 1.57 14.56
CA ILE A 215 13.90 1.01 15.00
C ILE A 215 14.09 0.08 16.20
N SER A 216 13.12 0.07 17.11
CA SER A 216 12.96 -0.88 18.19
C SER A 216 11.51 -1.35 18.19
N VAL A 217 11.26 -2.66 18.20
CA VAL A 217 9.92 -3.25 18.17
C VAL A 217 9.82 -4.33 19.22
N THR A 218 8.86 -4.19 20.11
CA THR A 218 8.43 -5.24 21.03
C THR A 218 7.11 -5.83 20.56
N GLY A 219 6.90 -7.11 20.79
CA GLY A 219 5.68 -7.80 20.37
C GLY A 219 5.14 -8.76 21.41
N ILE A 220 3.85 -9.04 21.34
CA ILE A 220 3.18 -10.08 22.11
C ILE A 220 2.70 -11.13 21.10
N PRO A 221 3.25 -12.36 21.18
CA PRO A 221 2.80 -13.45 20.33
C PRO A 221 1.49 -14.03 20.86
N GLU A 222 0.63 -14.45 19.95
CA GLU A 222 -0.59 -15.18 20.27
C GLU A 222 -0.86 -16.25 19.21
N LYS A 223 -1.68 -17.24 19.59
CA LYS A 223 -2.09 -18.33 18.70
C LYS A 223 -3.28 -17.94 17.84
N PHE A 224 -3.22 -18.33 16.60
CA PHE A 224 -4.37 -18.37 15.69
C PHE A 224 -5.27 -19.57 15.95
N PRO A 225 -6.52 -19.59 15.45
CA PRO A 225 -7.43 -20.71 15.60
C PRO A 225 -6.90 -22.05 15.08
N ASN A 226 -6.03 -22.03 14.08
CA ASN A 226 -5.37 -23.23 13.53
C ASN A 226 -4.17 -23.72 14.36
N GLY A 227 -3.80 -23.01 15.45
CA GLY A 227 -2.70 -23.35 16.34
C GLY A 227 -1.35 -22.72 15.97
N ASN A 228 -1.20 -22.11 14.79
CA ASN A 228 -0.01 -21.32 14.47
C ASN A 228 0.09 -20.11 15.38
N GLU A 229 1.31 -19.62 15.59
CA GLU A 229 1.59 -18.47 16.44
C GLU A 229 2.19 -17.32 15.64
N GLY A 230 1.79 -16.08 15.97
CA GLY A 230 2.28 -14.89 15.29
C GLY A 230 2.37 -13.69 16.22
N TRP A 231 3.17 -12.67 15.84
CA TRP A 231 3.28 -11.40 16.55
C TRP A 231 2.04 -10.52 16.28
N LEU A 232 0.95 -10.77 17.05
CA LEU A 232 -0.36 -10.15 16.79
C LEU A 232 -0.51 -8.76 17.39
N TRP A 233 0.35 -8.37 18.33
CA TRP A 233 0.42 -7.06 18.96
C TRP A 233 1.86 -6.58 18.91
N THR A 234 2.08 -5.35 18.45
CA THR A 234 3.42 -4.75 18.39
C THR A 234 3.39 -3.30 18.84
N ASP A 235 4.46 -2.88 19.50
CA ASP A 235 4.77 -1.50 19.85
C ASP A 235 6.16 -1.17 19.33
N ALA A 236 6.23 -0.21 18.41
CA ALA A 236 7.45 0.17 17.73
C ALA A 236 7.84 1.62 18.02
N ARG A 237 9.16 1.87 18.10
CA ARG A 237 9.74 3.21 18.12
C ARG A 237 10.66 3.38 16.92
N VAL A 238 10.36 4.33 16.05
CA VAL A 238 11.15 4.68 14.86
C VAL A 238 11.81 6.04 15.09
N ARG A 239 13.13 6.13 14.92
CA ARG A 239 13.88 7.39 14.92
C ARG A 239 14.14 7.84 13.49
N TRP A 240 14.11 9.14 13.28
CA TRP A 240 14.23 9.78 11.98
C TRP A 240 15.53 10.58 11.83
N SER A 241 15.92 10.86 10.60
CA SER A 241 17.19 11.50 10.26
C SER A 241 17.43 12.87 10.88
N ASN A 242 16.38 13.57 11.32
CA ASN A 242 16.47 14.82 12.09
C ASN A 242 16.39 14.62 13.61
N GLY A 243 16.43 13.39 14.10
CA GLY A 243 16.30 13.04 15.53
C GLY A 243 14.87 12.88 16.03
N ALA A 244 13.85 13.12 15.21
CA ALA A 244 12.46 12.94 15.59
C ALA A 244 12.14 11.48 15.94
N ILE A 245 11.06 11.28 16.71
CA ILE A 245 10.60 9.96 17.17
C ILE A 245 9.14 9.76 16.79
N LEU A 246 8.84 8.60 16.21
CA LEU A 246 7.48 8.11 15.98
C LEU A 246 7.29 6.83 16.79
N ASN A 247 6.24 6.76 17.61
CA ASN A 247 5.77 5.51 18.21
C ASN A 247 4.60 4.95 17.41
N VAL A 248 4.62 3.65 17.12
CA VAL A 248 3.62 2.99 16.27
C VAL A 248 3.09 1.74 16.95
N GLN A 249 1.80 1.69 17.18
CA GLN A 249 1.11 0.54 17.78
C GLN A 249 0.26 -0.18 16.74
N ASN A 250 0.40 -1.50 16.65
CA ASN A 250 -0.34 -2.30 15.70
C ASN A 250 -0.86 -3.59 16.34
N ALA A 251 -2.03 -4.03 15.89
CA ALA A 251 -2.59 -5.29 16.34
C ALA A 251 -3.57 -5.89 15.32
N LEU A 252 -3.76 -7.20 15.40
CA LEU A 252 -4.94 -7.91 14.90
C LEU A 252 -5.88 -8.16 16.08
N GLY A 253 -6.54 -7.13 16.56
CA GLY A 253 -7.26 -7.19 17.85
C GLY A 253 -8.36 -6.16 18.03
N TYR A 254 -8.79 -5.47 16.97
CA TYR A 254 -9.93 -4.58 17.05
C TYR A 254 -11.22 -5.40 17.13
N PRO A 255 -12.15 -5.11 18.06
CA PRO A 255 -13.39 -5.87 18.18
C PRO A 255 -14.24 -5.81 16.90
N ASP A 256 -14.67 -6.97 16.40
CA ASP A 256 -15.52 -7.07 15.19
C ASP A 256 -16.86 -6.33 15.32
N LEU A 257 -17.35 -6.15 16.53
CA LEU A 257 -18.56 -5.40 16.86
C LEU A 257 -18.26 -3.98 17.39
N GLY A 258 -17.02 -3.53 17.25
CA GLY A 258 -16.63 -2.17 17.60
C GLY A 258 -17.18 -1.15 16.61
N PRO A 259 -17.15 0.16 16.97
CA PRO A 259 -17.52 1.21 16.02
C PRO A 259 -16.50 1.28 14.88
N GLY A 260 -16.99 1.24 13.63
CA GLY A 260 -16.15 1.15 12.44
C GLY A 260 -15.56 -0.23 12.19
N SER A 261 -14.76 -0.38 11.15
CA SER A 261 -14.11 -1.63 10.78
C SER A 261 -12.77 -1.87 11.46
N ASN A 262 -12.12 -0.81 11.93
CA ASN A 262 -10.82 -0.81 12.59
C ASN A 262 -10.62 0.51 13.38
N THR A 263 -9.49 0.67 14.06
CA THR A 263 -9.07 1.98 14.55
C THR A 263 -7.70 2.32 13.99
N GLN A 264 -7.58 3.49 13.37
CA GLN A 264 -6.33 3.96 12.79
C GLN A 264 -6.21 5.48 12.79
N GLY A 265 -4.99 5.95 12.99
CA GLY A 265 -4.67 7.37 12.97
C GLY A 265 -3.21 7.64 13.29
N MET A 266 -2.82 8.89 13.07
CA MET A 266 -1.45 9.38 13.30
C MET A 266 -1.50 10.84 13.73
N THR A 267 -0.73 11.18 14.76
CA THR A 267 -0.51 12.59 15.14
C THR A 267 0.98 12.90 15.11
N LEU A 268 1.37 13.97 14.42
CA LEU A 268 2.73 14.49 14.38
C LEU A 268 2.78 15.88 15.00
N TRP A 269 3.72 16.09 15.90
CA TRP A 269 4.01 17.39 16.52
C TRP A 269 5.28 17.97 15.91
N THR A 270 5.24 19.26 15.57
CA THR A 270 6.35 19.97 14.93
C THR A 270 6.74 21.19 15.73
N SER A 271 7.93 21.75 15.44
CA SER A 271 8.48 22.91 16.12
C SER A 271 9.15 23.85 15.13
N GLN A 272 8.92 25.17 15.29
CA GLN A 272 9.51 26.22 14.48
C GLN A 272 9.72 27.47 15.35
N GLY A 273 10.96 27.73 15.79
CA GLY A 273 11.25 28.82 16.73
C GLY A 273 10.44 28.67 18.02
N ASP A 274 9.70 29.71 18.39
CA ASP A 274 8.85 29.77 19.57
C ASP A 274 7.44 29.23 19.33
N SER A 275 7.19 28.66 18.18
CA SER A 275 5.90 28.10 17.79
C SER A 275 6.06 26.68 17.23
N GLY A 276 4.97 26.09 16.78
CA GLY A 276 4.98 24.82 16.12
C GLY A 276 3.60 24.52 15.53
N GLY A 277 3.52 23.38 14.91
CA GLY A 277 2.27 22.88 14.37
C GLY A 277 2.00 21.45 14.79
N PHE A 278 0.87 20.95 14.38
CA PHE A 278 0.56 19.54 14.48
C PHE A 278 -0.17 19.09 13.20
N LEU A 279 -0.06 17.81 12.95
CA LEU A 279 -0.81 17.13 11.91
C LEU A 279 -1.53 15.96 12.58
N ASP A 280 -2.85 15.90 12.42
CA ASP A 280 -3.68 14.80 12.92
C ASP A 280 -4.40 14.14 11.76
N HIS A 281 -4.11 12.86 11.54
CA HIS A 281 -4.73 12.01 10.54
C HIS A 281 -5.59 10.98 11.26
N ASN A 282 -6.90 11.09 11.13
CA ASN A 282 -7.85 10.10 11.60
C ASN A 282 -8.56 9.48 10.39
N ASP A 283 -8.47 8.19 10.25
CA ASP A 283 -8.97 7.46 9.10
C ASP A 283 -10.00 6.36 9.48
N SER A 284 -10.39 6.31 10.75
CA SER A 284 -11.33 5.29 11.22
C SER A 284 -12.76 5.58 10.79
N TYR A 285 -13.32 6.70 11.26
CA TYR A 285 -14.70 7.09 10.99
C TYR A 285 -14.82 8.60 10.83
N ARG A 286 -15.65 9.03 9.87
CA ARG A 286 -15.99 10.45 9.67
C ARG A 286 -17.38 10.61 9.07
N GLY A 287 -18.17 11.53 9.60
CA GLY A 287 -19.43 11.94 9.05
C GLY A 287 -20.63 11.12 9.53
N LEU A 288 -21.36 10.51 8.62
CA LEU A 288 -22.64 9.85 8.90
C LEU A 288 -22.47 8.40 9.33
N ALA A 289 -23.04 8.06 10.50
CA ALA A 289 -23.23 6.69 10.94
C ALA A 289 -24.71 6.32 10.87
N TYR A 290 -25.03 5.06 10.62
CA TYR A 290 -26.39 4.57 10.59
C TYR A 290 -26.51 3.11 11.05
N CYS A 291 -27.70 2.75 11.50
CA CYS A 291 -28.06 1.38 11.87
C CYS A 291 -29.36 1.01 11.16
N TYR A 292 -29.39 -0.18 10.57
CA TYR A 292 -30.57 -0.68 9.87
C TYR A 292 -30.73 -2.19 10.11
N ILE A 293 -31.88 -2.73 9.73
CA ILE A 293 -32.17 -4.16 9.84
C ILE A 293 -32.04 -4.76 8.43
N GLU A 294 -31.11 -5.69 8.30
CA GLU A 294 -30.90 -6.49 7.11
C GLU A 294 -30.57 -7.93 7.58
N GLY A 295 -31.58 -8.82 7.59
CA GLY A 295 -31.49 -10.14 8.23
C GLY A 295 -31.38 -10.01 9.74
N GLU A 296 -30.16 -9.86 10.25
CA GLU A 296 -29.84 -9.45 11.62
C GLU A 296 -29.53 -7.95 11.65
N LYS A 297 -29.53 -7.38 12.88
CA LYS A 297 -29.24 -5.95 13.07
C LYS A 297 -27.85 -5.59 12.56
N ARG A 298 -27.77 -4.55 11.71
CA ARG A 298 -26.53 -4.06 11.15
C ARG A 298 -26.29 -2.60 11.52
N TYR A 299 -25.04 -2.32 11.94
CA TYR A 299 -24.53 -0.98 12.18
C TYR A 299 -23.42 -0.68 11.17
N SER A 300 -23.37 0.54 10.64
CA SER A 300 -22.37 0.94 9.65
C SER A 300 -21.87 2.37 9.89
N GLU A 301 -20.58 2.52 9.80
CA GLU A 301 -19.87 3.80 9.78
C GLU A 301 -19.05 3.87 8.48
N PRO A 302 -19.66 4.35 7.38
CA PRO A 302 -18.96 4.37 6.10
C PRO A 302 -17.80 5.36 6.14
N SER A 303 -16.66 4.96 5.55
CA SER A 303 -15.50 5.83 5.32
C SER A 303 -15.25 5.99 3.83
N PRO A 304 -15.86 6.98 3.18
CA PRO A 304 -15.65 7.24 1.74
C PRO A 304 -14.23 7.73 1.45
N ASP A 305 -13.48 8.12 2.46
CA ASP A 305 -12.09 8.56 2.31
C ASP A 305 -11.18 7.43 1.86
N TYR A 306 -11.34 6.21 2.41
CA TYR A 306 -10.54 5.07 2.01
C TYR A 306 -11.07 4.39 0.75
N MET A 307 -12.20 3.72 0.88
CA MET A 307 -12.76 2.91 -0.21
C MET A 307 -14.24 2.68 0.01
N GLN A 308 -15.08 3.22 -0.86
CA GLN A 308 -16.52 3.01 -0.81
C GLN A 308 -17.12 2.88 -2.21
N ARG A 309 -18.23 2.14 -2.29
CA ARG A 309 -19.13 2.16 -3.45
C ARG A 309 -20.29 3.09 -3.15
N VAL A 310 -20.37 4.17 -3.88
CA VAL A 310 -21.45 5.16 -3.73
C VAL A 310 -22.39 5.11 -4.95
N PRO A 311 -23.69 5.43 -4.78
CA PRO A 311 -24.59 5.52 -5.91
C PRO A 311 -24.05 6.46 -6.99
N ASP A 312 -24.16 6.06 -8.23
CA ASP A 312 -23.86 6.88 -9.39
C ASP A 312 -25.15 7.19 -10.13
N TYR A 313 -25.67 8.36 -9.88
CA TYR A 313 -26.95 8.78 -10.46
C TYR A 313 -26.89 9.01 -11.98
N ALA A 314 -25.69 9.21 -12.54
CA ALA A 314 -25.52 9.39 -13.98
C ALA A 314 -25.59 8.05 -14.74
N SER A 315 -25.08 6.97 -14.16
CA SER A 315 -25.07 5.64 -14.78
C SER A 315 -26.12 4.68 -14.21
N HIS A 316 -26.92 5.11 -13.24
CA HIS A 316 -27.85 4.25 -12.49
C HIS A 316 -27.22 3.04 -11.81
N GLY A 317 -25.91 3.14 -11.52
CA GLY A 317 -25.12 2.09 -10.89
C GLY A 317 -24.39 2.58 -9.64
N THR A 318 -23.20 2.08 -9.45
CA THR A 318 -22.29 2.51 -8.36
C THR A 318 -20.94 2.93 -8.93
N ARG A 319 -20.31 3.92 -8.30
CA ARG A 319 -18.92 4.29 -8.54
C ARG A 319 -18.09 4.05 -7.30
N THR A 320 -16.84 3.67 -7.51
CA THR A 320 -15.85 3.49 -6.46
C THR A 320 -15.16 4.82 -6.18
N VAL A 321 -15.00 5.18 -4.91
CA VAL A 321 -14.37 6.43 -4.46
C VAL A 321 -13.38 6.15 -3.33
N GLY A 322 -12.54 7.13 -3.02
CA GLY A 322 -11.60 7.11 -1.92
C GLY A 322 -10.14 6.98 -2.39
N TYR A 323 -9.21 7.16 -1.45
CA TYR A 323 -7.79 7.15 -1.78
C TYR A 323 -7.28 5.75 -2.19
N GLY A 324 -7.95 4.68 -1.76
CA GLY A 324 -7.66 3.32 -2.23
C GLY A 324 -7.92 3.14 -3.72
N PHE A 325 -9.03 3.71 -4.23
CA PHE A 325 -9.29 3.77 -5.68
C PHE A 325 -8.26 4.63 -6.39
N ARG A 326 -7.99 5.86 -5.89
CA ARG A 326 -7.04 6.79 -6.50
C ARG A 326 -5.62 6.23 -6.57
N SER A 327 -5.21 5.43 -5.58
CA SER A 327 -3.93 4.73 -5.58
C SER A 327 -3.81 3.77 -6.77
N ILE A 328 -4.78 2.89 -6.96
CA ILE A 328 -4.79 1.95 -8.10
C ILE A 328 -4.85 2.71 -9.43
N GLU A 329 -5.70 3.74 -9.52
CA GLU A 329 -5.81 4.60 -10.70
C GLU A 329 -4.47 5.23 -11.07
N ALA A 330 -3.79 5.87 -10.12
CA ALA A 330 -2.52 6.53 -10.35
C ALA A 330 -1.39 5.56 -10.76
N LEU A 331 -1.38 4.37 -10.16
CA LEU A 331 -0.39 3.33 -10.51
C LEU A 331 -0.62 2.76 -11.92
N VAL A 332 -1.88 2.56 -12.31
CA VAL A 332 -2.25 2.14 -13.67
C VAL A 332 -1.87 3.21 -14.68
N ASP A 333 -2.15 4.48 -14.38
CA ASP A 333 -1.79 5.60 -15.26
C ASP A 333 -0.28 5.74 -15.45
N ALA A 334 0.49 5.59 -14.38
CA ALA A 334 1.94 5.65 -14.47
C ALA A 334 2.50 4.53 -15.36
N ALA A 335 2.00 3.31 -15.23
CA ALA A 335 2.37 2.21 -16.11
C ALA A 335 2.06 2.54 -17.59
N ALA A 336 0.86 3.10 -17.86
CA ALA A 336 0.45 3.49 -19.20
C ALA A 336 1.30 4.63 -19.78
N GLN A 337 1.65 5.61 -18.96
CA GLN A 337 2.50 6.73 -19.35
C GLN A 337 3.94 6.30 -19.64
N VAL A 338 4.49 5.34 -18.85
CA VAL A 338 5.82 4.78 -19.11
C VAL A 338 5.81 3.99 -20.43
N GLU A 339 4.82 3.15 -20.64
CA GLU A 339 4.69 2.38 -21.89
C GLU A 339 4.50 3.29 -23.11
N GLY A 340 3.72 4.36 -22.96
CA GLY A 340 3.52 5.38 -24.00
C GLY A 340 4.71 6.34 -24.20
N GLY A 341 5.79 6.21 -23.43
CA GLY A 341 6.95 7.09 -23.48
C GLY A 341 6.69 8.52 -23.02
N GLN A 342 5.62 8.76 -22.28
CA GLN A 342 5.21 10.08 -21.80
C GLN A 342 5.96 10.52 -20.54
N ILE A 343 6.40 9.55 -19.73
CA ILE A 343 7.21 9.77 -18.51
C ILE A 343 8.28 8.70 -18.40
N THR A 344 9.42 9.03 -17.83
CA THR A 344 10.49 8.07 -17.53
C THR A 344 10.36 7.53 -16.11
N LEU A 345 10.91 6.34 -15.85
CA LEU A 345 10.98 5.78 -14.50
C LEU A 345 11.72 6.73 -13.54
N ALA A 346 12.81 7.36 -14.00
CA ALA A 346 13.57 8.32 -13.21
C ALA A 346 12.73 9.54 -12.81
N ALA A 347 11.90 10.06 -13.72
CA ALA A 347 11.02 11.20 -13.40
C ALA A 347 9.95 10.84 -12.38
N ILE A 348 9.41 9.61 -12.44
CA ILE A 348 8.46 9.10 -11.42
C ILE A 348 9.15 9.04 -10.06
N ASP A 349 10.38 8.53 -10.01
CA ASP A 349 11.14 8.42 -8.76
C ASP A 349 11.45 9.80 -8.17
N GLU A 350 11.82 10.77 -8.99
CA GLU A 350 12.12 12.15 -8.57
C GLU A 350 10.89 12.88 -8.02
N LEU A 351 9.73 12.71 -8.65
CA LEU A 351 8.46 13.26 -8.14
C LEU A 351 8.12 12.71 -6.74
N GLY A 352 8.45 11.45 -6.48
CA GLY A 352 8.25 10.79 -5.19
C GLY A 352 6.80 10.78 -4.68
N ILE A 353 5.83 10.82 -5.60
CA ILE A 353 4.39 10.67 -5.27
C ILE A 353 4.04 9.18 -5.23
N LEU A 354 4.37 8.46 -6.29
CA LEU A 354 4.23 7.01 -6.33
C LEU A 354 5.36 6.35 -5.53
N ALA A 355 5.04 5.29 -4.82
CA ALA A 355 6.06 4.43 -4.24
C ALA A 355 6.59 3.48 -5.33
N THR A 356 7.91 3.44 -5.48
CA THR A 356 8.63 2.60 -6.42
C THR A 356 9.76 1.88 -5.67
N PRO A 357 10.35 0.81 -6.22
CA PRO A 357 11.51 0.17 -5.57
C PRO A 357 12.65 1.15 -5.26
N ALA A 358 12.85 2.18 -6.09
CA ALA A 358 13.91 3.16 -5.89
C ALA A 358 13.65 4.10 -4.70
N ASN A 359 12.41 4.62 -4.57
CA ASN A 359 12.11 5.69 -3.61
C ASN A 359 11.42 5.20 -2.33
N SER A 360 11.08 3.91 -2.24
CA SER A 360 10.41 3.33 -1.06
C SER A 360 11.18 2.19 -0.37
N ALA A 361 12.37 1.82 -0.87
CA ALA A 361 13.20 0.74 -0.30
C ALA A 361 13.62 0.95 1.17
N PHE A 362 13.47 2.15 1.71
CA PHE A 362 13.64 2.39 3.15
C PHE A 362 12.60 1.59 3.98
N ASN A 363 11.42 1.29 3.42
CA ASN A 363 10.40 0.48 4.09
C ASN A 363 10.87 -0.97 4.27
N GLU A 364 11.63 -1.51 3.30
CA GLU A 364 12.22 -2.85 3.40
C GLU A 364 13.32 -2.89 4.46
N LEU A 365 14.14 -1.83 4.60
CA LEU A 365 15.08 -1.70 5.72
C LEU A 365 14.37 -1.65 7.08
N VAL A 366 13.27 -0.91 7.16
CA VAL A 366 12.45 -0.85 8.38
C VAL A 366 11.86 -2.22 8.69
N THR A 367 11.38 -2.94 7.69
CA THR A 367 10.86 -4.32 7.83
C THR A 367 11.93 -5.27 8.37
N GLU A 368 13.12 -5.29 7.76
CA GLU A 368 14.25 -6.10 8.24
C GLU A 368 14.67 -5.72 9.67
N GLY A 369 14.75 -4.41 9.94
CA GLY A 369 15.09 -3.89 11.25
C GLY A 369 14.08 -4.27 12.32
N ALA A 370 12.79 -4.20 12.01
CA ALA A 370 11.70 -4.57 12.91
C ALA A 370 11.78 -6.06 13.29
N ARG A 371 11.98 -6.93 12.30
CA ARG A 371 12.11 -8.38 12.53
C ARG A 371 13.35 -8.72 13.34
N LEU A 372 14.48 -8.06 13.04
CA LEU A 372 15.70 -8.24 13.83
C LEU A 372 15.51 -7.77 15.28
N SER A 373 14.78 -6.68 15.49
CA SER A 373 14.45 -6.16 16.82
C SER A 373 13.54 -7.12 17.60
N LEU A 374 12.45 -7.60 16.99
CA LEU A 374 11.54 -8.60 17.59
C LEU A 374 12.27 -9.88 18.00
N ALA A 375 13.16 -10.38 17.13
CA ALA A 375 13.97 -11.57 17.42
C ALA A 375 15.03 -11.36 18.50
N ASN A 376 15.23 -10.12 18.97
CA ASN A 376 16.21 -9.73 19.97
C ASN A 376 15.59 -8.87 21.10
N ASP A 377 14.42 -9.27 21.57
CA ASP A 377 13.72 -8.69 22.73
C ASP A 377 13.55 -7.15 22.66
N GLY A 378 13.27 -6.61 21.47
CA GLY A 378 13.01 -5.20 21.26
C GLY A 378 14.28 -4.32 21.24
N ARG A 379 15.47 -4.90 21.12
CA ARG A 379 16.72 -4.12 21.01
C ARG A 379 16.68 -3.19 19.80
N GLU A 380 17.25 -1.99 19.98
CA GLU A 380 17.35 -1.01 18.90
C GLU A 380 18.23 -1.52 17.76
N VAL A 381 17.71 -1.43 16.55
CA VAL A 381 18.37 -1.78 15.29
C VAL A 381 18.65 -0.52 14.51
N LEU A 382 19.88 -0.36 14.03
CA LEU A 382 20.31 0.74 13.17
C LEU A 382 20.05 0.39 11.70
N LEU A 383 19.58 1.37 10.95
CA LEU A 383 19.28 1.27 9.51
C LEU A 383 20.38 1.99 8.73
N GLN A 384 21.17 1.25 7.99
CA GLN A 384 22.29 1.79 7.20
C GLN A 384 21.89 1.89 5.74
N TYR A 385 21.98 3.11 5.21
CA TYR A 385 21.73 3.44 3.81
C TYR A 385 23.03 3.40 3.01
N GLY A 386 22.94 3.36 1.71
CA GLY A 386 24.09 3.39 0.79
C GLY A 386 23.92 2.37 -0.34
N THR A 387 25.02 2.09 -1.03
CA THR A 387 25.03 1.16 -2.18
C THR A 387 24.64 -0.27 -1.78
N LEU A 388 25.03 -0.68 -0.56
CA LEU A 388 24.66 -1.95 0.04
C LEU A 388 23.99 -1.65 1.38
N PRO A 389 22.69 -1.36 1.40
CA PRO A 389 21.98 -1.07 2.63
C PRO A 389 21.83 -2.34 3.48
N PHE A 390 21.88 -2.18 4.80
CA PHE A 390 21.74 -3.27 5.76
C PHE A 390 21.27 -2.79 7.12
N VAL A 391 20.89 -3.72 7.96
CA VAL A 391 20.47 -3.48 9.35
C VAL A 391 21.38 -4.20 10.33
N HIS A 392 21.58 -3.64 11.52
CA HIS A 392 22.33 -4.30 12.59
C HIS A 392 21.89 -3.82 13.98
N LEU A 393 22.05 -4.70 14.98
CA LEU A 393 21.78 -4.33 16.36
C LEU A 393 22.70 -3.20 16.82
N LYS A 394 22.14 -2.22 17.50
CA LYS A 394 22.93 -1.15 18.13
C LYS A 394 23.77 -1.74 19.27
N SER A 395 25.08 -1.51 19.22
CA SER A 395 25.99 -1.82 20.31
C SER A 395 25.85 -0.76 21.41
N TYR A 396 25.58 -1.20 22.63
CA TYR A 396 25.73 -0.38 23.83
C TYR A 396 27.13 -0.65 24.39
N LEU A 397 28.04 0.32 24.24
CA LEU A 397 29.35 0.31 24.87
C LEU A 397 29.18 0.63 26.35
#